data_63f41ece6036f7f0a993de65d4f96229
#
_entry.id   63f41ece6036f7f0a993de65d4f96229
#
_cell.length_a   1.000
_cell.length_b   1.000
_cell.length_c   1.000
_cell.angle_alpha   90.00
_cell.angle_beta   90.00
_cell.angle_gamma   90.00
#
_symmetry.space_group_name_H-M   'P 1'
#
loop_
_entity.id
_entity.type
_entity.pdbx_description
1 polymer ?
#
loop_
_entity_poly.entity_id
_entity_poly.type
_entity_poly.pdbx_seq_one_letter_code
_entity_poly.pdbx_strand_id
1 'polypeptide(L)'
;MKRFFVSAALALGLASASLQTAAAAPLEIGYLPILPDAQLFIVREQGALPAEGGPPKLVQFQSGPALVQALLAGQLDIAYVGIGPALVARGKGADIKVVASNIVEQVSFVAMGDLAPYFASGDPASAFSRFAKDKGRQPVIASYPRGAVPEAALQYWLRNRIKVDPASFKLIYQGEAQMQQTLLTGAVDGAVILEPTVTTVLTRAPKARVVARGSDLFPHQPGAVLLVREKLINEKPELVKSLVAAHVAATRLLDTDPAKAAPLVQKYVGGGRLPVDVVEKSIRNSKGQFEANPNTIVPATLVLQKFQAETGTLEGPAVDVTKLFDTRFYDAVAGKR
;
A
#
# COMPACT_ATOMS: atom_id res chain seq x y z
N MET A 1 22.59 -64.33 -64.18
CA MET A 1 23.53 -63.50 -63.43
C MET A 1 23.22 -62.06 -63.79
N LYS A 2 22.42 -61.31 -62.95
CA LYS A 2 22.20 -59.85 -63.05
C LYS A 2 22.36 -59.27 -61.69
N ARG A 3 23.38 -58.43 -61.52
CA ARG A 3 23.67 -57.69 -60.30
C ARG A 3 22.80 -56.42 -60.26
N PHE A 4 22.01 -56.26 -59.21
CA PHE A 4 21.31 -55.01 -58.90
C PHE A 4 22.16 -54.18 -57.93
N PHE A 5 22.55 -52.97 -58.34
CA PHE A 5 23.11 -51.94 -57.50
C PHE A 5 21.97 -51.14 -56.91
N VAL A 6 21.85 -51.13 -55.60
CA VAL A 6 20.95 -50.24 -54.87
C VAL A 6 21.76 -49.04 -54.37
N SER A 7 21.52 -47.86 -54.94
CA SER A 7 22.10 -46.62 -54.48
C SER A 7 21.23 -46.07 -53.33
N ALA A 8 21.80 -46.03 -52.12
CA ALA A 8 21.15 -45.34 -50.96
C ALA A 8 21.51 -43.85 -51.00
N ALA A 9 20.51 -43.00 -51.28
CA ALA A 9 20.62 -41.56 -51.15
C ALA A 9 20.39 -41.17 -49.71
N LEU A 10 21.42 -40.65 -49.02
CA LEU A 10 21.35 -40.11 -47.65
C LEU A 10 20.81 -38.69 -47.73
N ALA A 11 19.56 -38.51 -47.40
CA ALA A 11 18.96 -37.16 -47.25
C ALA A 11 19.29 -36.61 -45.86
N LEU A 12 20.27 -35.70 -45.77
CA LEU A 12 20.51 -34.86 -44.58
C LEU A 12 19.39 -33.84 -44.47
N GLY A 13 18.39 -34.12 -43.63
CA GLY A 13 17.39 -33.13 -43.20
C GLY A 13 18.02 -32.20 -42.16
N LEU A 14 18.35 -30.96 -42.55
CA LEU A 14 18.65 -29.86 -41.63
C LEU A 14 17.35 -29.48 -40.90
N ALA A 15 17.19 -30.00 -39.67
CA ALA A 15 16.19 -29.55 -38.75
C ALA A 15 16.62 -28.16 -38.26
N SER A 16 16.11 -27.11 -38.90
CA SER A 16 16.18 -25.74 -38.39
C SER A 16 15.32 -25.64 -37.12
N ALA A 17 15.93 -25.85 -35.97
CA ALA A 17 15.31 -25.56 -34.68
C ALA A 17 15.09 -24.02 -34.61
N SER A 18 13.88 -23.57 -34.95
CA SER A 18 13.44 -22.24 -34.71
C SER A 18 13.43 -22.01 -33.19
N LEU A 19 14.44 -21.35 -32.66
CA LEU A 19 14.40 -20.78 -31.31
C LEU A 19 13.25 -19.77 -31.29
N GLN A 20 12.04 -20.23 -30.96
CA GLN A 20 10.95 -19.36 -30.57
C GLN A 20 11.42 -18.66 -29.29
N THR A 21 11.90 -17.43 -29.40
CA THR A 21 12.03 -16.54 -28.26
C THR A 21 10.63 -16.40 -27.66
N ALA A 22 10.40 -17.07 -26.52
CA ALA A 22 9.16 -16.89 -25.78
C ALA A 22 9.03 -15.37 -25.51
N ALA A 23 7.99 -14.74 -26.07
CA ALA A 23 7.71 -13.34 -25.80
C ALA A 23 7.56 -13.17 -24.28
N ALA A 24 8.24 -12.18 -23.71
CA ALA A 24 8.12 -11.89 -22.28
C ALA A 24 6.63 -11.67 -21.93
N ALA A 25 6.20 -12.20 -20.80
CA ALA A 25 4.84 -11.94 -20.31
C ALA A 25 4.72 -10.48 -19.85
N PRO A 26 3.53 -9.83 -19.96
CA PRO A 26 3.32 -8.52 -19.42
C PRO A 26 3.56 -8.47 -17.90
N LEU A 27 4.17 -7.39 -17.40
CA LEU A 27 4.39 -7.19 -15.97
C LEU A 27 3.06 -7.17 -15.20
N GLU A 28 3.03 -7.80 -14.04
CA GLU A 28 1.88 -7.78 -13.13
C GLU A 28 2.17 -6.88 -11.93
N ILE A 29 1.31 -5.85 -11.75
CA ILE A 29 1.47 -4.79 -10.74
C ILE A 29 0.33 -4.89 -9.73
N GLY A 30 0.65 -5.31 -8.49
CA GLY A 30 -0.30 -5.36 -7.39
C GLY A 30 -0.52 -3.99 -6.74
N TYR A 31 -1.78 -3.69 -6.37
CA TYR A 31 -2.12 -2.42 -5.73
C TYR A 31 -3.40 -2.49 -4.88
N LEU A 32 -3.61 -1.47 -4.05
CA LEU A 32 -4.87 -1.24 -3.35
C LEU A 32 -5.56 0.02 -3.92
N PRO A 33 -6.91 0.06 -4.00
CA PRO A 33 -7.65 1.20 -4.55
C PRO A 33 -7.78 2.36 -3.53
N ILE A 34 -6.64 2.82 -3.01
CA ILE A 34 -6.50 3.82 -1.94
C ILE A 34 -5.60 4.98 -2.38
N LEU A 35 -5.76 6.14 -1.76
CA LEU A 35 -4.94 7.31 -2.09
C LEU A 35 -3.42 7.09 -1.85
N PRO A 36 -2.96 6.32 -0.86
CA PRO A 36 -1.55 5.99 -0.69
C PRO A 36 -0.85 5.35 -1.90
N ASP A 37 -1.60 4.80 -2.85
CA ASP A 37 -1.07 4.22 -4.08
C ASP A 37 -1.24 5.16 -5.31
N ALA A 38 -1.58 6.44 -5.08
CA ALA A 38 -1.94 7.42 -6.12
C ALA A 38 -0.86 7.63 -7.19
N GLN A 39 0.42 7.48 -6.83
CA GLN A 39 1.53 7.58 -7.79
C GLN A 39 1.37 6.56 -8.92
N LEU A 40 1.00 5.31 -8.60
CA LEU A 40 0.73 4.27 -9.62
C LEU A 40 -0.33 4.73 -10.62
N PHE A 41 -1.42 5.31 -10.12
CA PHE A 41 -2.54 5.71 -10.95
C PHE A 41 -2.15 6.85 -11.89
N ILE A 42 -1.40 7.84 -11.39
CA ILE A 42 -0.87 8.93 -12.20
C ILE A 42 0.09 8.40 -13.26
N VAL A 43 1.05 7.56 -12.89
CA VAL A 43 2.02 6.96 -13.82
C VAL A 43 1.29 6.14 -14.91
N ARG A 44 0.25 5.40 -14.53
CA ARG A 44 -0.60 4.63 -15.46
C ARG A 44 -1.30 5.55 -16.46
N GLU A 45 -1.97 6.59 -15.98
CA GLU A 45 -2.76 7.50 -16.82
C GLU A 45 -1.89 8.38 -17.73
N GLN A 46 -0.66 8.63 -17.32
CA GLN A 46 0.34 9.33 -18.14
C GLN A 46 1.04 8.41 -19.16
N GLY A 47 0.71 7.11 -19.19
CA GLY A 47 1.34 6.14 -20.09
C GLY A 47 2.81 5.87 -19.77
N ALA A 48 3.25 6.16 -18.54
CA ALA A 48 4.65 6.05 -18.11
C ALA A 48 4.96 4.75 -17.34
N LEU A 49 4.00 3.81 -17.26
CA LEU A 49 4.30 2.47 -16.74
C LEU A 49 5.19 1.72 -17.73
N PRO A 50 6.20 0.99 -17.23
CA PRO A 50 7.06 0.20 -18.09
C PRO A 50 6.26 -0.91 -18.78
N ALA A 51 6.50 -1.08 -20.08
CA ALA A 51 5.92 -2.14 -20.88
C ALA A 51 6.98 -3.18 -21.22
N GLU A 52 6.90 -4.35 -20.59
CA GLU A 52 7.69 -5.54 -20.91
C GLU A 52 6.71 -6.62 -21.33
N GLY A 53 6.88 -7.16 -22.53
CA GLY A 53 5.96 -8.19 -23.05
C GLY A 53 4.54 -7.72 -23.36
N GLY A 54 4.29 -6.41 -23.30
CA GLY A 54 2.99 -5.79 -23.51
C GLY A 54 2.61 -4.81 -22.40
N PRO A 55 1.40 -4.22 -22.48
CA PRO A 55 0.90 -3.32 -21.45
C PRO A 55 0.82 -4.02 -20.09
N PRO A 56 1.31 -3.42 -18.99
CA PRO A 56 1.28 -4.05 -17.67
C PRO A 56 -0.15 -4.25 -17.17
N LYS A 57 -0.37 -5.36 -16.47
CA LYS A 57 -1.64 -5.70 -15.83
C LYS A 57 -1.67 -5.16 -14.42
N LEU A 58 -2.73 -4.42 -14.08
CA LEU A 58 -2.98 -3.99 -12.72
C LEU A 58 -3.84 -5.02 -11.98
N VAL A 59 -3.36 -5.54 -10.85
CA VAL A 59 -4.04 -6.54 -10.02
C VAL A 59 -4.45 -5.88 -8.70
N GLN A 60 -5.76 -5.71 -8.52
CA GLN A 60 -6.32 -5.04 -7.36
C GLN A 60 -6.49 -5.98 -6.16
N PHE A 61 -6.11 -5.53 -4.98
CA PHE A 61 -6.30 -6.22 -3.70
C PHE A 61 -7.12 -5.37 -2.74
N GLN A 62 -7.76 -6.03 -1.74
CA GLN A 62 -8.56 -5.36 -0.71
C GLN A 62 -7.77 -5.08 0.58
N SER A 63 -6.56 -5.65 0.72
CA SER A 63 -5.69 -5.44 1.88
C SER A 63 -4.24 -5.79 1.55
N GLY A 64 -3.30 -5.21 2.30
CA GLY A 64 -1.87 -5.54 2.19
C GLY A 64 -1.57 -7.02 2.45
N PRO A 65 -2.11 -7.65 3.49
CA PRO A 65 -1.92 -9.09 3.73
C PRO A 65 -2.39 -9.98 2.57
N ALA A 66 -3.48 -9.63 1.87
CA ALA A 66 -3.91 -10.38 0.68
C ALA A 66 -2.89 -10.24 -0.47
N LEU A 67 -2.34 -9.04 -0.68
CA LEU A 67 -1.30 -8.79 -1.68
C LEU A 67 -0.01 -9.55 -1.37
N VAL A 68 0.37 -9.70 -0.09
CA VAL A 68 1.53 -10.49 0.35
C VAL A 68 1.46 -11.93 -0.14
N GLN A 69 0.28 -12.56 -0.12
CA GLN A 69 0.12 -13.94 -0.61
C GLN A 69 0.45 -14.05 -2.10
N ALA A 70 0.03 -13.07 -2.91
CA ALA A 70 0.37 -13.02 -4.34
C ALA A 70 1.87 -12.77 -4.59
N LEU A 71 2.52 -11.92 -3.77
CA LEU A 71 3.98 -11.73 -3.82
C LEU A 71 4.72 -13.02 -3.52
N LEU A 72 4.34 -13.75 -2.46
CA LEU A 72 4.95 -15.02 -2.07
C LEU A 72 4.72 -16.12 -3.12
N ALA A 73 3.56 -16.11 -3.78
CA ALA A 73 3.25 -17.02 -4.88
C ALA A 73 3.98 -16.68 -6.20
N GLY A 74 4.74 -15.59 -6.25
CA GLY A 74 5.47 -15.19 -7.45
C GLY A 74 4.59 -14.58 -8.55
N GLN A 75 3.39 -14.15 -8.24
CA GLN A 75 2.39 -13.66 -9.18
C GLN A 75 2.55 -12.18 -9.56
N LEU A 76 3.36 -11.42 -8.79
CA LEU A 76 3.54 -9.99 -9.00
C LEU A 76 5.01 -9.66 -9.25
N ASP A 77 5.28 -8.76 -10.19
CA ASP A 77 6.62 -8.23 -10.48
C ASP A 77 6.87 -6.94 -9.70
N ILE A 78 5.84 -6.14 -9.54
CA ILE A 78 5.82 -4.84 -8.89
C ILE A 78 4.62 -4.78 -7.94
N ALA A 79 4.76 -4.06 -6.83
CA ALA A 79 3.63 -3.82 -5.94
C ALA A 79 3.67 -2.44 -5.30
N TYR A 80 2.50 -1.84 -5.18
CA TYR A 80 2.24 -0.66 -4.35
C TYR A 80 1.48 -1.12 -3.12
N VAL A 81 2.13 -1.08 -1.97
CA VAL A 81 1.58 -1.69 -0.74
C VAL A 81 2.22 -1.08 0.51
N GLY A 82 1.58 -1.22 1.65
CA GLY A 82 2.14 -0.76 2.92
C GLY A 82 3.47 -1.42 3.28
N ILE A 83 4.38 -0.68 3.94
CA ILE A 83 5.68 -1.18 4.38
C ILE A 83 5.56 -2.35 5.38
N GLY A 84 4.52 -2.38 6.23
CA GLY A 84 4.29 -3.50 7.16
C GLY A 84 4.09 -4.83 6.43
N PRO A 85 3.18 -4.94 5.46
CA PRO A 85 3.09 -6.08 4.55
C PRO A 85 4.40 -6.42 3.82
N ALA A 86 5.18 -5.41 3.40
CA ALA A 86 6.49 -5.63 2.77
C ALA A 86 7.48 -6.34 3.70
N LEU A 87 7.52 -5.93 4.98
CA LEU A 87 8.31 -6.61 6.02
C LEU A 87 7.88 -8.07 6.21
N VAL A 88 6.57 -8.33 6.26
CA VAL A 88 6.03 -9.69 6.38
C VAL A 88 6.39 -10.53 5.16
N ALA A 89 6.24 -9.99 3.95
CA ALA A 89 6.60 -10.70 2.71
C ALA A 89 8.11 -11.02 2.69
N ARG A 90 8.97 -10.05 3.02
CA ARG A 90 10.42 -10.24 3.07
C ARG A 90 10.82 -11.27 4.13
N GLY A 91 10.23 -11.19 5.34
CA GLY A 91 10.46 -12.15 6.42
C GLY A 91 10.08 -13.58 6.07
N LYS A 92 9.11 -13.76 5.17
CA LYS A 92 8.70 -15.05 4.60
C LYS A 92 9.46 -15.45 3.35
N GLY A 93 10.51 -14.71 2.97
CA GLY A 93 11.42 -15.07 1.89
C GLY A 93 11.08 -14.50 0.52
N ALA A 94 10.15 -13.55 0.40
CA ALA A 94 9.92 -12.86 -0.88
C ALA A 94 11.17 -12.11 -1.34
N ASP A 95 11.53 -12.27 -2.62
CA ASP A 95 12.68 -11.63 -3.28
C ASP A 95 12.32 -10.22 -3.77
N ILE A 96 12.05 -9.30 -2.84
CA ILE A 96 11.56 -7.95 -3.11
C ILE A 96 12.44 -6.87 -2.49
N LYS A 97 12.47 -5.70 -3.13
CA LYS A 97 13.10 -4.47 -2.62
C LYS A 97 12.11 -3.31 -2.62
N VAL A 98 12.24 -2.45 -1.62
CA VAL A 98 11.63 -1.11 -1.62
C VAL A 98 12.53 -0.18 -2.42
N VAL A 99 12.02 0.35 -3.53
CA VAL A 99 12.78 1.26 -4.42
C VAL A 99 12.31 2.72 -4.32
N ALA A 100 11.12 2.96 -3.76
CA ALA A 100 10.62 4.30 -3.43
C ALA A 100 9.62 4.23 -2.28
N SER A 101 9.46 5.34 -1.55
CA SER A 101 8.35 5.59 -0.65
C SER A 101 7.17 6.19 -1.43
N ASN A 102 5.96 6.06 -0.92
CA ASN A 102 4.78 6.72 -1.51
C ASN A 102 4.27 7.84 -0.60
N ILE A 103 4.15 7.55 0.69
CA ILE A 103 3.48 8.43 1.66
C ILE A 103 3.89 8.04 3.09
N VAL A 104 3.85 9.01 4.00
CA VAL A 104 4.07 8.83 5.44
C VAL A 104 2.85 9.30 6.23
N GLU A 105 2.66 8.79 7.44
CA GLU A 105 1.59 9.22 8.38
C GLU A 105 0.19 9.27 7.75
N GLN A 106 -0.08 8.35 6.84
CA GLN A 106 -1.27 8.34 5.98
C GLN A 106 -2.59 8.02 6.69
N VAL A 107 -2.52 7.58 7.95
CA VAL A 107 -3.63 6.97 8.69
C VAL A 107 -4.32 8.01 9.56
N SER A 108 -5.65 7.91 9.69
CA SER A 108 -6.42 8.71 10.66
C SER A 108 -7.36 7.80 11.44
N PHE A 109 -7.53 8.07 12.74
CA PHE A 109 -8.62 7.50 13.51
C PHE A 109 -9.82 8.45 13.49
N VAL A 110 -10.93 7.96 12.95
CA VAL A 110 -12.20 8.69 12.86
C VAL A 110 -13.18 8.10 13.86
N ALA A 111 -13.67 8.93 14.79
CA ALA A 111 -14.78 8.59 15.67
C ALA A 111 -16.10 9.05 15.03
N MET A 112 -17.10 8.16 15.03
CA MET A 112 -18.43 8.47 14.54
C MET A 112 -19.24 9.26 15.58
N GLY A 113 -20.38 9.79 15.17
CA GLY A 113 -21.15 10.80 15.91
C GLY A 113 -21.39 10.51 17.38
N ASP A 114 -21.65 9.27 17.75
CA ASP A 114 -21.89 8.90 19.15
C ASP A 114 -20.60 8.79 19.98
N LEU A 115 -19.51 8.39 19.36
CA LEU A 115 -18.21 8.22 20.03
C LEU A 115 -17.39 9.54 20.04
N ALA A 116 -17.51 10.36 19.00
CA ALA A 116 -16.68 11.56 18.83
C ALA A 116 -16.68 12.53 20.03
N PRO A 117 -17.83 12.81 20.72
CA PRO A 117 -17.86 13.71 21.87
C PRO A 117 -16.97 13.26 23.04
N TYR A 118 -16.74 11.97 23.22
CA TYR A 118 -15.91 11.44 24.29
C TYR A 118 -14.42 11.76 24.12
N PHE A 119 -13.99 12.02 22.87
CA PHE A 119 -12.62 12.48 22.58
C PHE A 119 -12.46 13.99 22.68
N ALA A 120 -13.55 14.76 22.64
CA ALA A 120 -13.49 16.21 22.75
C ALA A 120 -13.24 16.70 24.19
N SER A 121 -13.49 15.87 25.18
CA SER A 121 -13.36 16.22 26.60
C SER A 121 -12.59 15.13 27.36
N GLY A 122 -11.53 15.56 28.08
CA GLY A 122 -10.74 14.67 28.93
C GLY A 122 -9.68 13.85 28.21
N ASP A 123 -9.15 12.85 28.92
CA ASP A 123 -8.11 11.97 28.43
C ASP A 123 -8.64 11.03 27.33
N PRO A 124 -7.99 10.97 26.15
CA PRO A 124 -8.36 10.03 25.08
C PRO A 124 -8.39 8.57 25.51
N ALA A 125 -7.52 8.17 26.47
CA ALA A 125 -7.52 6.78 26.99
C ALA A 125 -8.86 6.40 27.64
N SER A 126 -9.53 7.34 28.27
CA SER A 126 -10.80 7.12 28.95
C SER A 126 -12.03 7.23 28.03
N ALA A 127 -11.86 7.66 26.78
CA ALA A 127 -12.99 7.90 25.87
C ALA A 127 -13.84 6.64 25.64
N PHE A 128 -13.18 5.50 25.42
CA PHE A 128 -13.86 4.21 25.16
C PHE A 128 -14.62 3.71 26.40
N SER A 129 -14.00 3.77 27.58
CA SER A 129 -14.63 3.32 28.83
C SER A 129 -15.78 4.25 29.25
N ARG A 130 -15.65 5.57 29.05
CA ARG A 130 -16.76 6.51 29.28
C ARG A 130 -17.93 6.25 28.35
N PHE A 131 -17.66 6.03 27.05
CA PHE A 131 -18.70 5.64 26.11
C PHE A 131 -19.40 4.35 26.57
N ALA A 132 -18.62 3.31 26.91
CA ALA A 132 -19.17 2.03 27.34
C ALA A 132 -20.06 2.16 28.57
N LYS A 133 -19.65 2.96 29.55
CA LYS A 133 -20.44 3.26 30.76
C LYS A 133 -21.76 3.96 30.42
N ASP A 134 -21.71 5.00 29.59
CA ASP A 134 -22.87 5.86 29.30
C ASP A 134 -23.86 5.19 28.34
N LYS A 135 -23.36 4.37 27.40
CA LYS A 135 -24.20 3.69 26.39
C LYS A 135 -24.59 2.27 26.77
N GLY A 136 -24.05 1.71 27.86
CA GLY A 136 -24.31 0.33 28.29
C GLY A 136 -23.74 -0.73 27.34
N ARG A 137 -22.82 -0.37 26.43
CA ARG A 137 -22.14 -1.26 25.49
C ARG A 137 -20.74 -0.76 25.13
N GLN A 138 -19.84 -1.68 24.80
CA GLN A 138 -18.54 -1.30 24.24
C GLN A 138 -18.70 -0.62 22.86
N PRO A 139 -17.91 0.41 22.55
CA PRO A 139 -17.83 0.92 21.18
C PRO A 139 -17.18 -0.11 20.26
N VAL A 140 -17.70 -0.24 19.04
CA VAL A 140 -17.16 -1.10 17.99
C VAL A 140 -16.21 -0.29 17.13
N ILE A 141 -14.94 -0.70 17.11
CA ILE A 141 -13.88 -0.05 16.34
C ILE A 141 -13.47 -0.95 15.18
N ALA A 142 -13.51 -0.41 13.98
CA ALA A 142 -13.06 -1.14 12.80
C ALA A 142 -11.60 -0.83 12.46
N SER A 143 -10.89 -1.85 12.00
CA SER A 143 -9.51 -1.78 11.54
C SER A 143 -9.30 -2.64 10.30
N TYR A 144 -8.20 -2.43 9.62
CA TYR A 144 -7.75 -3.33 8.56
C TYR A 144 -7.23 -4.65 9.14
N PRO A 145 -7.11 -5.70 8.32
CA PRO A 145 -6.57 -6.98 8.76
C PRO A 145 -5.19 -6.84 9.41
N ARG A 146 -4.89 -7.75 10.34
CA ARG A 146 -3.62 -7.77 11.08
C ARG A 146 -2.43 -7.77 10.14
N GLY A 147 -1.42 -6.98 10.48
CA GLY A 147 -0.22 -6.78 9.66
C GLY A 147 -0.34 -5.67 8.59
N ALA A 148 -1.54 -5.10 8.38
CA ALA A 148 -1.68 -3.90 7.58
C ALA A 148 -1.14 -2.67 8.34
N VAL A 149 -0.66 -1.65 7.59
CA VAL A 149 -0.14 -0.40 8.17
C VAL A 149 -1.15 0.31 9.08
N PRO A 150 -2.43 0.49 8.68
CA PRO A 150 -3.39 1.15 9.56
C PRO A 150 -3.67 0.37 10.86
N GLU A 151 -3.67 -0.96 10.79
CA GLU A 151 -3.83 -1.80 11.98
C GLU A 151 -2.66 -1.61 12.94
N ALA A 152 -1.43 -1.66 12.44
CA ALA A 152 -0.24 -1.45 13.24
C ALA A 152 -0.23 -0.05 13.88
N ALA A 153 -0.62 1.00 13.14
CA ALA A 153 -0.72 2.36 13.65
C ALA A 153 -1.78 2.49 14.76
N LEU A 154 -2.95 1.87 14.59
CA LEU A 154 -3.98 1.83 15.63
C LEU A 154 -3.48 1.14 16.89
N GLN A 155 -2.87 -0.05 16.76
CA GLN A 155 -2.35 -0.79 17.91
C GLN A 155 -1.24 -0.03 18.64
N TYR A 156 -0.36 0.64 17.88
CA TYR A 156 0.69 1.46 18.45
C TYR A 156 0.11 2.63 19.27
N TRP A 157 -0.90 3.32 18.72
CA TRP A 157 -1.62 4.40 19.42
C TRP A 157 -2.27 3.90 20.70
N LEU A 158 -3.08 2.85 20.59
CA LEU A 158 -3.84 2.31 21.74
C LEU A 158 -2.93 1.82 22.87
N ARG A 159 -1.82 1.16 22.53
CA ARG A 159 -0.92 0.53 23.54
C ARG A 159 0.16 1.47 24.04
N ASN A 160 0.82 2.20 23.15
CA ASN A 160 2.05 2.93 23.47
C ASN A 160 1.79 4.42 23.73
N ARG A 161 0.79 5.01 23.04
CA ARG A 161 0.51 6.44 23.14
C ARG A 161 -0.53 6.76 24.20
N ILE A 162 -1.70 6.16 24.13
CA ILE A 162 -2.82 6.47 25.03
C ILE A 162 -3.07 5.38 26.08
N LYS A 163 -2.44 4.20 25.98
CA LYS A 163 -2.49 3.11 26.96
C LYS A 163 -3.92 2.71 27.35
N VAL A 164 -4.75 2.49 26.37
CA VAL A 164 -6.16 2.11 26.53
C VAL A 164 -6.28 0.68 27.06
N ASP A 165 -7.25 0.46 27.95
CA ASP A 165 -7.66 -0.88 28.35
C ASP A 165 -8.30 -1.61 27.16
N PRO A 166 -7.74 -2.73 26.68
CA PRO A 166 -8.30 -3.50 25.56
C PRO A 166 -9.72 -3.99 25.79
N ALA A 167 -10.14 -4.13 27.05
CA ALA A 167 -11.47 -4.53 27.42
C ALA A 167 -12.52 -3.41 27.26
N SER A 168 -12.10 -2.16 26.96
CA SER A 168 -13.00 -1.02 26.85
C SER A 168 -13.67 -0.85 25.49
N PHE A 169 -13.27 -1.62 24.48
CA PHE A 169 -13.82 -1.54 23.11
C PHE A 169 -13.81 -2.93 22.43
N LYS A 170 -14.62 -3.07 21.37
CA LYS A 170 -14.60 -4.24 20.49
C LYS A 170 -13.90 -3.90 19.19
N LEU A 171 -12.84 -4.64 18.83
CA LEU A 171 -12.13 -4.49 17.58
C LEU A 171 -12.65 -5.48 16.54
N ILE A 172 -12.93 -4.98 15.31
CA ILE A 172 -13.28 -5.81 14.15
C ILE A 172 -12.37 -5.49 12.98
N TYR A 173 -12.17 -6.48 12.09
CA TYR A 173 -11.27 -6.34 10.94
C TYR A 173 -12.03 -6.38 9.62
N GLN A 174 -11.75 -5.44 8.73
CA GLN A 174 -12.46 -5.26 7.47
C GLN A 174 -11.51 -4.81 6.35
N GLY A 175 -11.85 -5.12 5.10
CA GLY A 175 -11.19 -4.54 3.92
C GLY A 175 -11.72 -3.14 3.60
N GLU A 176 -11.03 -2.43 2.69
CA GLU A 176 -11.30 -1.02 2.36
C GLU A 176 -12.78 -0.74 2.00
N ALA A 177 -13.34 -1.50 1.08
CA ALA A 177 -14.72 -1.28 0.62
C ALA A 177 -15.76 -1.49 1.75
N GLN A 178 -15.57 -2.51 2.58
CA GLN A 178 -16.44 -2.78 3.73
C GLN A 178 -16.30 -1.72 4.82
N MET A 179 -15.08 -1.24 5.06
CA MET A 179 -14.78 -0.19 6.04
C MET A 179 -15.59 1.08 5.76
N GLN A 180 -15.57 1.57 4.53
CA GLN A 180 -16.36 2.74 4.14
C GLN A 180 -17.86 2.51 4.34
N GLN A 181 -18.37 1.34 3.97
CA GLN A 181 -19.80 1.02 4.10
C GLN A 181 -20.23 0.99 5.57
N THR A 182 -19.49 0.32 6.45
CA THR A 182 -19.87 0.17 7.87
C THR A 182 -19.80 1.49 8.63
N LEU A 183 -18.89 2.38 8.26
CA LEU A 183 -18.83 3.75 8.79
C LEU A 183 -20.07 4.56 8.38
N LEU A 184 -20.40 4.55 7.08
CA LEU A 184 -21.54 5.34 6.56
C LEU A 184 -22.90 4.84 7.00
N THR A 185 -23.03 3.54 7.33
CA THR A 185 -24.27 2.96 7.87
C THR A 185 -24.37 3.04 9.40
N GLY A 186 -23.30 3.51 10.08
CA GLY A 186 -23.25 3.58 11.53
C GLY A 186 -23.12 2.21 12.21
N ALA A 187 -22.69 1.17 11.49
CA ALA A 187 -22.47 -0.17 12.04
C ALA A 187 -21.23 -0.24 12.96
N VAL A 188 -20.38 0.77 12.94
CA VAL A 188 -19.21 0.93 13.81
C VAL A 188 -19.18 2.34 14.41
N ASP A 189 -18.61 2.45 15.62
CA ASP A 189 -18.52 3.70 16.35
C ASP A 189 -17.25 4.51 16.00
N GLY A 190 -16.26 3.84 15.42
CA GLY A 190 -15.04 4.47 14.93
C GLY A 190 -14.22 3.52 14.10
N ALA A 191 -13.23 4.06 13.39
CA ALA A 191 -12.31 3.26 12.59
C ALA A 191 -10.98 3.98 12.36
N VAL A 192 -9.94 3.18 12.14
CA VAL A 192 -8.70 3.65 11.54
C VAL A 192 -8.83 3.53 10.02
N ILE A 193 -8.70 4.65 9.32
CA ILE A 193 -8.95 4.71 7.87
C ILE A 193 -7.94 5.61 7.14
N LEU A 194 -8.00 5.52 5.82
CA LEU A 194 -7.12 6.21 4.86
C LEU A 194 -7.95 7.17 3.99
N GLU A 195 -7.29 8.10 3.32
CA GLU A 195 -7.94 8.85 2.23
C GLU A 195 -8.16 7.92 1.01
N PRO A 196 -9.23 8.07 0.24
CA PRO A 196 -10.25 9.13 0.32
C PRO A 196 -11.40 8.81 1.27
N THR A 197 -11.37 7.70 2.01
CA THR A 197 -12.46 7.29 2.92
C THR A 197 -12.65 8.28 4.06
N VAL A 198 -11.57 8.89 4.58
CA VAL A 198 -11.66 9.96 5.60
C VAL A 198 -12.50 11.12 5.08
N THR A 199 -12.14 11.69 3.94
CA THR A 199 -12.88 12.82 3.33
C THR A 199 -14.33 12.46 3.03
N THR A 200 -14.57 11.25 2.51
CA THR A 200 -15.93 10.76 2.19
C THR A 200 -16.80 10.65 3.45
N VAL A 201 -16.26 10.07 4.53
CA VAL A 201 -16.99 9.90 5.79
C VAL A 201 -17.28 11.27 6.43
N LEU A 202 -16.30 12.16 6.51
CA LEU A 202 -16.49 13.50 7.10
C LEU A 202 -17.49 14.35 6.31
N THR A 203 -17.58 14.15 5.01
CA THR A 203 -18.55 14.86 4.15
C THR A 203 -19.96 14.31 4.33
N ARG A 204 -20.13 12.99 4.46
CA ARG A 204 -21.45 12.34 4.51
C ARG A 204 -21.99 12.14 5.93
N ALA A 205 -21.12 12.15 6.94
CA ALA A 205 -21.46 12.01 8.35
C ALA A 205 -20.97 13.23 9.14
N PRO A 206 -21.74 14.35 9.18
CA PRO A 206 -21.29 15.65 9.73
C PRO A 206 -20.90 15.62 11.21
N LYS A 207 -21.34 14.61 11.96
CA LYS A 207 -20.97 14.39 13.37
C LYS A 207 -19.68 13.58 13.55
N ALA A 208 -19.16 12.96 12.49
CA ALA A 208 -17.87 12.25 12.55
C ALA A 208 -16.71 13.24 12.71
N ARG A 209 -15.67 12.84 13.42
CA ARG A 209 -14.47 13.66 13.67
C ARG A 209 -13.20 12.82 13.52
N VAL A 210 -12.18 13.40 12.91
CA VAL A 210 -10.80 12.90 13.06
C VAL A 210 -10.36 13.25 14.48
N VAL A 211 -10.07 12.25 15.29
CA VAL A 211 -9.65 12.42 16.69
C VAL A 211 -8.17 12.12 16.91
N ALA A 212 -7.54 11.42 15.96
CA ALA A 212 -6.09 11.25 15.90
C ALA A 212 -5.63 11.15 14.44
N ARG A 213 -4.56 11.83 14.10
CA ARG A 213 -3.90 11.79 12.79
C ARG A 213 -2.69 10.85 12.82
N GLY A 214 -2.07 10.62 11.68
CA GLY A 214 -0.92 9.73 11.55
C GLY A 214 0.20 10.03 12.55
N SER A 215 0.57 11.29 12.73
CA SER A 215 1.58 11.73 13.71
C SER A 215 1.18 11.44 15.17
N ASP A 216 -0.11 11.47 15.49
CA ASP A 216 -0.61 11.12 16.83
C ASP A 216 -0.62 9.61 17.02
N LEU A 217 -1.01 8.87 15.98
CA LEU A 217 -1.14 7.42 16.00
C LEU A 217 0.23 6.75 16.09
N PHE A 218 1.13 7.07 15.18
CA PHE A 218 2.47 6.54 15.09
C PHE A 218 3.39 7.57 14.42
N PRO A 219 4.14 8.37 15.18
CA PRO A 219 5.01 9.42 14.63
C PRO A 219 5.99 8.87 13.59
N HIS A 220 6.14 9.58 12.48
CA HIS A 220 6.98 9.22 11.33
C HIS A 220 6.63 7.87 10.69
N GLN A 221 5.42 7.38 10.91
CA GLN A 221 4.97 6.08 10.42
C GLN A 221 5.14 5.99 8.91
N PRO A 222 5.96 5.03 8.41
CA PRO A 222 6.07 4.78 6.98
C PRO A 222 4.78 4.15 6.48
N GLY A 223 4.27 4.67 5.37
CA GLY A 223 3.00 4.25 4.79
C GLY A 223 3.15 3.20 3.69
N ALA A 224 2.60 3.49 2.52
CA ALA A 224 2.77 2.68 1.33
C ALA A 224 4.15 2.93 0.69
N VAL A 225 4.62 1.92 -0.05
CA VAL A 225 5.91 1.91 -0.76
C VAL A 225 5.76 1.26 -2.13
N LEU A 226 6.69 1.55 -3.02
CA LEU A 226 6.89 0.86 -4.28
C LEU A 226 7.87 -0.30 -4.08
N LEU A 227 7.38 -1.52 -4.27
CA LEU A 227 8.15 -2.75 -4.25
C LEU A 227 8.43 -3.23 -5.67
N VAL A 228 9.62 -3.78 -5.88
CA VAL A 228 10.02 -4.44 -7.12
C VAL A 228 10.72 -5.76 -6.78
N ARG A 229 10.48 -6.81 -7.57
CA ARG A 229 11.21 -8.07 -7.41
C ARG A 229 12.69 -7.90 -7.71
N GLU A 230 13.55 -8.56 -6.95
CA GLU A 230 15.00 -8.55 -7.16
C GLU A 230 15.36 -9.07 -8.56
N LYS A 231 14.63 -10.07 -9.08
CA LYS A 231 14.79 -10.55 -10.44
C LYS A 231 14.64 -9.42 -11.47
N LEU A 232 13.55 -8.63 -11.39
CA LEU A 232 13.32 -7.52 -12.32
C LEU A 232 14.37 -6.41 -12.17
N ILE A 233 14.82 -6.13 -10.94
CA ILE A 233 15.90 -5.19 -10.66
C ILE A 233 17.21 -5.62 -11.35
N ASN A 234 17.55 -6.90 -11.29
CA ASN A 234 18.79 -7.43 -11.83
C ASN A 234 18.75 -7.55 -13.36
N GLU A 235 17.63 -7.98 -13.93
CA GLU A 235 17.50 -8.20 -15.37
C GLU A 235 17.20 -6.90 -16.14
N LYS A 236 16.48 -5.92 -15.52
CA LYS A 236 15.98 -4.71 -16.18
C LYS A 236 16.16 -3.44 -15.32
N PRO A 237 17.38 -3.10 -14.87
CA PRO A 237 17.62 -1.97 -13.97
C PRO A 237 17.17 -0.61 -14.54
N GLU A 238 17.32 -0.39 -15.85
CA GLU A 238 16.89 0.87 -16.48
C GLU A 238 15.37 0.99 -16.54
N LEU A 239 14.63 -0.12 -16.64
CA LEU A 239 13.17 -0.14 -16.53
C LEU A 239 12.74 0.29 -15.12
N VAL A 240 13.38 -0.26 -14.08
CA VAL A 240 13.10 0.11 -12.68
C VAL A 240 13.42 1.58 -12.42
N LYS A 241 14.55 2.06 -12.95
CA LYS A 241 14.95 3.48 -12.84
C LYS A 241 13.92 4.42 -13.50
N SER A 242 13.42 4.05 -14.69
CA SER A 242 12.37 4.81 -15.38
C SER A 242 11.07 4.84 -14.59
N LEU A 243 10.68 3.71 -13.98
CA LEU A 243 9.51 3.62 -13.10
C LEU A 243 9.67 4.52 -11.87
N VAL A 244 10.84 4.51 -11.21
CA VAL A 244 11.10 5.36 -10.05
C VAL A 244 11.10 6.84 -10.45
N ALA A 245 11.62 7.20 -11.63
CA ALA A 245 11.58 8.57 -12.15
C ALA A 245 10.13 9.05 -12.35
N ALA A 246 9.28 8.22 -12.96
CA ALA A 246 7.86 8.50 -13.14
C ALA A 246 7.13 8.61 -11.79
N HIS A 247 7.44 7.73 -10.83
CA HIS A 247 6.91 7.76 -9.47
C HIS A 247 7.26 9.07 -8.73
N VAL A 248 8.52 9.53 -8.81
CA VAL A 248 8.97 10.81 -8.23
C VAL A 248 8.22 11.99 -8.86
N ALA A 249 8.03 11.98 -10.19
CA ALA A 249 7.26 13.01 -10.87
C ALA A 249 5.78 13.01 -10.45
N ALA A 250 5.17 11.83 -10.29
CA ALA A 250 3.80 11.68 -9.80
C ALA A 250 3.64 12.16 -8.35
N THR A 251 4.62 11.86 -7.47
CA THR A 251 4.65 12.37 -6.09
C THR A 251 4.67 13.90 -6.07
N ARG A 252 5.50 14.50 -6.90
CA ARG A 252 5.55 15.97 -7.02
C ARG A 252 4.22 16.55 -7.51
N LEU A 253 3.56 15.90 -8.48
CA LEU A 253 2.25 16.36 -8.99
C LEU A 253 1.19 16.34 -7.89
N LEU A 254 1.16 15.32 -7.03
CA LEU A 254 0.24 15.23 -5.89
C LEU A 254 0.40 16.41 -4.93
N ASP A 255 1.62 16.83 -4.65
CA ASP A 255 1.87 17.94 -3.72
C ASP A 255 1.67 19.32 -4.35
N THR A 256 2.03 19.50 -5.64
CA THR A 256 2.06 20.83 -6.26
C THR A 256 0.79 21.18 -7.01
N ASP A 257 0.09 20.20 -7.58
CA ASP A 257 -1.13 20.42 -8.38
C ASP A 257 -2.18 19.32 -8.15
N PRO A 258 -2.81 19.29 -6.94
CA PRO A 258 -3.88 18.33 -6.64
C PRO A 258 -5.05 18.35 -7.61
N ALA A 259 -5.38 19.50 -8.18
CA ALA A 259 -6.47 19.64 -9.15
C ALA A 259 -6.19 18.84 -10.45
N LYS A 260 -4.93 18.88 -10.92
CA LYS A 260 -4.48 18.10 -12.08
C LYS A 260 -4.31 16.61 -11.75
N ALA A 261 -3.91 16.27 -10.52
CA ALA A 261 -3.75 14.88 -10.09
C ALA A 261 -5.10 14.16 -9.89
N ALA A 262 -6.10 14.85 -9.35
CA ALA A 262 -7.36 14.25 -8.92
C ALA A 262 -8.10 13.46 -10.01
N PRO A 263 -8.31 13.95 -11.26
CA PRO A 263 -8.98 13.17 -12.31
C PRO A 263 -8.22 11.92 -12.73
N LEU A 264 -6.88 11.88 -12.59
CA LEU A 264 -6.05 10.71 -12.88
C LEU A 264 -6.20 9.64 -11.81
N VAL A 265 -6.31 10.04 -10.54
CA VAL A 265 -6.46 9.17 -9.38
C VAL A 265 -7.90 8.66 -9.22
N GLN A 266 -8.90 9.50 -9.54
CA GLN A 266 -10.32 9.24 -9.34
C GLN A 266 -10.78 7.92 -9.96
N LYS A 267 -10.25 7.55 -11.12
CA LYS A 267 -10.60 6.32 -11.85
C LYS A 267 -10.36 5.02 -11.06
N TYR A 268 -9.50 5.07 -10.05
CA TYR A 268 -9.02 3.89 -9.32
C TYR A 268 -9.49 3.84 -7.86
N VAL A 269 -9.72 4.99 -7.23
CA VAL A 269 -10.11 5.05 -5.82
C VAL A 269 -11.63 5.08 -5.67
N GLY A 270 -12.16 4.54 -4.57
CA GLY A 270 -13.60 4.50 -4.31
C GLY A 270 -14.40 3.80 -5.42
N GLY A 271 -13.79 2.84 -6.13
CA GLY A 271 -14.39 2.15 -7.27
C GLY A 271 -14.62 3.04 -8.50
N GLY A 272 -13.86 4.12 -8.64
CA GLY A 272 -13.97 5.08 -9.74
C GLY A 272 -15.24 5.94 -9.72
N ARG A 273 -16.01 5.91 -8.63
CA ARG A 273 -17.32 6.58 -8.52
C ARG A 273 -17.34 7.80 -7.62
N LEU A 274 -16.21 8.12 -6.98
CA LEU A 274 -16.12 9.32 -6.18
C LEU A 274 -16.12 10.57 -7.08
N PRO A 275 -16.78 11.68 -6.66
CA PRO A 275 -16.62 12.96 -7.32
C PRO A 275 -15.15 13.42 -7.32
N VAL A 276 -14.71 14.06 -8.41
CA VAL A 276 -13.31 14.50 -8.56
C VAL A 276 -12.91 15.50 -7.47
N ASP A 277 -13.82 16.37 -7.06
CA ASP A 277 -13.61 17.33 -5.97
C ASP A 277 -13.36 16.67 -4.61
N VAL A 278 -14.01 15.53 -4.33
CA VAL A 278 -13.73 14.70 -3.14
C VAL A 278 -12.32 14.13 -3.20
N VAL A 279 -11.89 13.64 -4.36
CA VAL A 279 -10.53 13.12 -4.54
C VAL A 279 -9.50 14.24 -4.44
N GLU A 280 -9.76 15.40 -5.06
CA GLU A 280 -8.90 16.58 -4.93
C GLU A 280 -8.75 17.01 -3.47
N LYS A 281 -9.86 17.07 -2.73
CA LYS A 281 -9.85 17.40 -1.29
C LYS A 281 -9.04 16.39 -0.50
N SER A 282 -9.14 15.09 -0.82
CA SER A 282 -8.36 14.02 -0.18
C SER A 282 -6.85 14.20 -0.42
N ILE A 283 -6.47 14.56 -1.66
CA ILE A 283 -5.07 14.84 -2.00
C ILE A 283 -4.58 16.08 -1.21
N ARG A 284 -5.36 17.16 -1.17
CA ARG A 284 -5.03 18.36 -0.41
C ARG A 284 -4.88 18.10 1.10
N ASN A 285 -5.75 17.25 1.67
CA ASN A 285 -5.67 16.84 3.07
C ASN A 285 -4.40 16.05 3.40
N SER A 286 -3.84 15.38 2.39
CA SER A 286 -2.59 14.60 2.49
C SER A 286 -1.34 15.37 2.07
N LYS A 287 -1.45 16.68 1.83
CA LYS A 287 -0.31 17.52 1.44
C LYS A 287 0.82 17.44 2.48
N GLY A 288 2.05 17.26 2.00
CA GLY A 288 3.25 17.09 2.83
C GLY A 288 3.41 15.70 3.43
N GLN A 289 2.48 14.78 3.16
CA GLN A 289 2.62 13.36 3.51
C GLN A 289 3.19 12.53 2.35
N PHE A 290 3.02 12.97 1.09
CA PHE A 290 3.57 12.28 -0.07
C PHE A 290 5.10 12.38 -0.07
N GLU A 291 5.76 11.24 -0.03
CA GLU A 291 7.22 11.13 0.11
C GLU A 291 7.75 10.03 -0.80
N ALA A 292 8.55 10.42 -1.80
CA ALA A 292 9.14 9.45 -2.73
C ALA A 292 10.50 8.89 -2.25
N ASN A 293 11.19 9.61 -1.35
CA ASN A 293 12.52 9.23 -0.89
C ASN A 293 12.46 8.02 0.06
N PRO A 294 12.95 6.85 -0.35
CA PRO A 294 12.93 5.67 0.52
C PRO A 294 13.89 5.79 1.71
N ASN A 295 14.94 6.64 1.62
CA ASN A 295 15.90 6.81 2.72
C ASN A 295 15.25 7.40 3.98
N THR A 296 14.25 8.27 3.82
CA THR A 296 13.59 8.96 4.95
C THR A 296 12.81 8.02 5.85
N ILE A 297 12.35 6.88 5.33
CA ILE A 297 11.48 5.95 6.06
C ILE A 297 12.22 4.77 6.69
N VAL A 298 13.51 4.57 6.40
CA VAL A 298 14.30 3.45 6.95
C VAL A 298 14.28 3.41 8.49
N PRO A 299 14.55 4.53 9.22
CA PRO A 299 14.55 4.49 10.68
C PRO A 299 13.20 4.12 11.29
N ALA A 300 12.12 4.68 10.76
CA ALA A 300 10.77 4.39 11.24
C ALA A 300 10.31 2.97 10.86
N THR A 301 10.84 2.40 9.78
CA THR A 301 10.60 0.99 9.41
C THR A 301 11.22 0.03 10.44
N LEU A 302 12.37 0.35 11.01
CA LEU A 302 12.96 -0.43 12.11
C LEU A 302 12.05 -0.42 13.36
N VAL A 303 11.49 0.75 13.71
CA VAL A 303 10.54 0.86 14.83
C VAL A 303 9.29 0.04 14.56
N LEU A 304 8.75 0.11 13.34
CA LEU A 304 7.58 -0.67 12.94
C LEU A 304 7.86 -2.18 13.00
N GLN A 305 9.01 -2.62 12.48
CA GLN A 305 9.41 -4.03 12.54
C GLN A 305 9.43 -4.58 13.96
N LYS A 306 10.07 -3.83 14.89
CA LYS A 306 10.09 -4.19 16.30
C LYS A 306 8.69 -4.32 16.87
N PHE A 307 7.83 -3.33 16.61
CA PHE A 307 6.45 -3.34 17.07
C PHE A 307 5.64 -4.50 16.47
N GLN A 308 5.81 -4.81 15.18
CA GLN A 308 5.15 -5.96 14.55
C GLN A 308 5.60 -7.30 15.13
N ALA A 309 6.87 -7.43 15.50
CA ALA A 309 7.38 -8.62 16.20
C ALA A 309 6.76 -8.73 17.61
N GLU A 310 6.72 -7.64 18.38
CA GLU A 310 6.10 -7.59 19.71
C GLU A 310 4.59 -7.92 19.69
N THR A 311 3.90 -7.57 18.62
CA THR A 311 2.46 -7.84 18.45
C THR A 311 2.14 -9.16 17.75
N GLY A 312 3.18 -9.93 17.36
CA GLY A 312 3.03 -11.22 16.67
C GLY A 312 2.46 -11.11 15.25
N THR A 313 2.63 -9.95 14.60
CA THR A 313 2.25 -9.76 13.19
C THR A 313 3.41 -9.98 12.22
N LEU A 314 4.65 -9.93 12.73
CA LEU A 314 5.86 -10.37 12.04
C LEU A 314 6.45 -11.55 12.81
N GLU A 315 6.33 -12.74 12.23
CA GLU A 315 6.84 -13.99 12.79
C GLU A 315 8.22 -14.31 12.20
N GLY A 316 9.06 -15.00 12.99
CA GLY A 316 10.39 -15.42 12.56
C GLY A 316 11.49 -14.40 12.87
N PRO A 317 12.70 -14.57 12.30
CA PRO A 317 13.83 -13.68 12.54
C PRO A 317 13.57 -12.28 12.00
N ALA A 318 14.16 -11.28 12.65
CA ALA A 318 14.09 -9.89 12.18
C ALA A 318 14.64 -9.78 10.75
N VAL A 319 13.90 -9.05 9.91
CA VAL A 319 14.35 -8.71 8.55
C VAL A 319 15.50 -7.71 8.67
N ASP A 320 16.57 -7.91 7.90
CA ASP A 320 17.56 -6.86 7.71
C ASP A 320 16.92 -5.74 6.88
N VAL A 321 16.41 -4.71 7.57
CA VAL A 321 15.69 -3.59 6.94
C VAL A 321 16.59 -2.88 5.93
N THR A 322 17.90 -2.78 6.17
CA THR A 322 18.82 -2.12 5.24
C THR A 322 18.92 -2.88 3.91
N LYS A 323 18.78 -4.20 3.95
CA LYS A 323 18.75 -5.04 2.74
C LYS A 323 17.38 -5.11 2.08
N LEU A 324 16.31 -4.68 2.76
CA LEU A 324 14.99 -4.55 2.13
C LEU A 324 14.95 -3.36 1.17
N PHE A 325 15.69 -2.29 1.42
CA PHE A 325 15.70 -1.09 0.60
C PHE A 325 16.78 -1.15 -0.49
N ASP A 326 16.44 -0.65 -1.69
CA ASP A 326 17.37 -0.37 -2.77
C ASP A 326 17.20 1.09 -3.22
N THR A 327 17.90 1.98 -2.54
CA THR A 327 17.73 3.44 -2.70
C THR A 327 18.46 4.00 -3.91
N ARG A 328 19.37 3.23 -4.54
CA ARG A 328 20.20 3.70 -5.68
C ARG A 328 19.37 4.24 -6.86
N PHE A 329 18.15 3.71 -7.07
CA PHE A 329 17.28 4.18 -8.15
C PHE A 329 16.74 5.57 -7.86
N TYR A 330 16.29 5.82 -6.63
CA TYR A 330 15.85 7.15 -6.20
C TYR A 330 17.01 8.14 -6.21
N ASP A 331 18.17 7.77 -5.68
CA ASP A 331 19.35 8.63 -5.61
C ASP A 331 19.82 9.05 -7.01
N ALA A 332 19.78 8.12 -7.98
CA ALA A 332 20.11 8.40 -9.38
C ALA A 332 19.12 9.37 -10.07
N VAL A 333 17.86 9.44 -9.61
CA VAL A 333 16.84 10.34 -10.13
C VAL A 333 16.87 11.69 -9.39
N ALA A 334 17.04 11.70 -8.08
CA ALA A 334 17.07 12.90 -7.24
C ALA A 334 18.37 13.71 -7.41
N GLY A 335 19.51 13.05 -7.65
CA GLY A 335 20.82 13.70 -7.86
C GLY A 335 21.01 14.43 -9.20
N LYS A 336 19.99 14.44 -10.05
CA LYS A 336 19.99 15.13 -11.36
C LYS A 336 19.32 16.52 -11.33
N ARG A 337 19.30 17.17 -10.18
CA ARG A 337 18.82 18.56 -10.03
C ARG A 337 19.91 19.57 -10.33
#